data_4b2d78ad9b0e45edcbdb37548c0ca331
#
_entry.id   4b2d78ad9b0e45edcbdb37548c0ca331
#
_cell.length_a   1.000
_cell.length_b   1.000
_cell.length_c   1.000
_cell.angle_alpha   90.00
_cell.angle_beta   90.00
_cell.angle_gamma   90.00
#
_symmetry.space_group_name_H-M   'P 1'
#
loop_
_entity.id
_entity.type
_entity.pdbx_description
1 polymer ?
#
loop_
_entity_poly.entity_id
_entity_poly.type
_entity_poly.pdbx_seq_one_letter_code
_entity_poly.pdbx_strand_id
1 'polypeptide(L)'
;MLNIDELIKESLKNKKTVDLKVYRILKSDIMAFKTQKNAPVYDEASELKIIQKYVTKMEDAEKQYSHAGRLDLATECREELEVLRKLLPEPVKESDICDFVQGYAIDRNWVGTDDVSTRVMIPKKSMGEVIKATKSQFPTADGKIISEIVKLNLE
;
A
#
# COMPACT_ATOMS: atom_id res chain seq x y z
N MET A 1 3.35 13.56 7.65
CA MET A 1 3.18 14.39 6.43
C MET A 1 4.52 14.69 5.81
N LEU A 2 4.70 14.36 4.54
CA LEU A 2 5.93 14.61 3.79
C LEU A 2 6.09 16.10 3.46
N ASN A 3 7.29 16.64 3.72
CA ASN A 3 7.62 18.00 3.27
C ASN A 3 8.17 17.93 1.84
N ILE A 4 7.26 17.83 0.86
CA ILE A 4 7.62 17.66 -0.57
C ILE A 4 8.45 18.84 -1.07
N ASP A 5 8.26 20.05 -0.57
CA ASP A 5 9.03 21.21 -0.99
C ASP A 5 10.50 21.14 -0.56
N GLU A 6 10.78 20.55 0.60
CA GLU A 6 12.15 20.29 1.05
C GLU A 6 12.80 19.19 0.21
N LEU A 7 12.07 18.09 -0.07
CA LEU A 7 12.56 17.00 -0.92
C LEU A 7 12.90 17.49 -2.33
N ILE A 8 12.10 18.37 -2.90
CA ILE A 8 12.38 19.01 -4.20
C ILE A 8 13.66 19.86 -4.12
N LYS A 9 13.82 20.66 -3.08
CA LYS A 9 15.02 21.52 -2.90
C LYS A 9 16.29 20.65 -2.74
N GLU A 10 16.20 19.60 -1.97
CA GLU A 10 17.30 18.67 -1.75
C GLU A 10 17.68 17.93 -3.04
N SER A 11 16.69 17.44 -3.79
CA SER A 11 16.93 16.78 -5.08
C SER A 11 17.56 17.70 -6.11
N LEU A 12 17.19 18.99 -6.10
CA LEU A 12 17.84 20.01 -6.93
C LEU A 12 19.30 20.21 -6.54
N LYS A 13 19.62 20.32 -5.25
CA LYS A 13 21.00 20.47 -4.76
C LYS A 13 21.86 19.26 -5.13
N ASN A 14 21.31 18.06 -5.00
CA ASN A 14 22.00 16.79 -5.22
C ASN A 14 21.97 16.34 -6.70
N LYS A 15 21.39 17.15 -7.61
CA LYS A 15 21.23 16.85 -9.04
C LYS A 15 20.56 15.49 -9.33
N LYS A 16 19.66 15.05 -8.44
CA LYS A 16 18.89 13.82 -8.58
C LYS A 16 17.68 14.04 -9.48
N THR A 17 17.84 13.81 -10.76
CA THR A 17 16.81 14.10 -11.78
C THR A 17 15.56 13.25 -11.64
N VAL A 18 15.68 11.96 -11.31
CA VAL A 18 14.57 11.04 -11.13
C VAL A 18 13.76 11.42 -9.89
N ASP A 19 14.41 11.62 -8.74
CA ASP A 19 13.76 12.05 -7.49
C ASP A 19 12.97 13.35 -7.73
N LEU A 20 13.60 14.31 -8.43
CA LEU A 20 12.99 15.60 -8.75
C LEU A 20 11.72 15.45 -9.60
N LYS A 21 11.76 14.57 -10.62
CA LYS A 21 10.59 14.26 -11.48
C LYS A 21 9.45 13.69 -10.64
N VAL A 22 9.73 12.69 -9.82
CA VAL A 22 8.75 12.03 -8.94
C VAL A 22 8.12 13.02 -7.96
N TYR A 23 8.91 13.82 -7.26
CA TYR A 23 8.39 14.76 -6.25
C TYR A 23 7.56 15.89 -6.88
N ARG A 24 7.90 16.35 -8.09
CA ARG A 24 7.08 17.34 -8.82
C ARG A 24 5.72 16.78 -9.22
N ILE A 25 5.66 15.53 -9.67
CA ILE A 25 4.40 14.86 -10.01
C ILE A 25 3.56 14.69 -8.74
N LEU A 26 4.14 14.18 -7.65
CA LEU A 26 3.45 14.03 -6.38
C LEU A 26 2.91 15.37 -5.86
N LYS A 27 3.70 16.45 -5.96
CA LYS A 27 3.24 17.79 -5.59
C LYS A 27 2.02 18.21 -6.40
N SER A 28 2.04 17.97 -7.71
CA SER A 28 0.91 18.25 -8.59
C SER A 28 -0.34 17.46 -8.21
N ASP A 29 -0.21 16.17 -7.94
CA ASP A 29 -1.32 15.30 -7.56
C ASP A 29 -1.92 15.72 -6.19
N ILE A 30 -1.07 16.08 -5.23
CA ILE A 30 -1.51 16.61 -3.93
C ILE A 30 -2.25 17.93 -4.09
N MET A 31 -1.74 18.84 -4.93
CA MET A 31 -2.43 20.09 -5.21
C MET A 31 -3.77 19.86 -5.89
N ALA A 32 -3.82 18.95 -6.86
CA ALA A 32 -5.06 18.55 -7.53
C ALA A 32 -6.07 17.96 -6.52
N PHE A 33 -5.60 17.12 -5.59
CA PHE A 33 -6.45 16.58 -4.53
C PHE A 33 -7.02 17.69 -3.63
N LYS A 34 -6.19 18.64 -3.17
CA LYS A 34 -6.61 19.76 -2.30
C LYS A 34 -7.58 20.72 -2.96
N THR A 35 -7.54 20.83 -4.29
CA THR A 35 -8.40 21.77 -5.06
C THR A 35 -9.68 21.13 -5.57
N GLN A 36 -9.90 19.84 -5.36
CA GLN A 36 -11.15 19.18 -5.74
C GLN A 36 -12.34 19.74 -4.96
N LYS A 37 -13.44 19.97 -5.68
CA LYS A 37 -14.71 20.40 -5.08
C LYS A 37 -15.22 19.26 -4.15
N ASN A 38 -15.34 19.52 -2.86
CA ASN A 38 -15.64 18.52 -1.81
C ASN A 38 -14.47 17.57 -1.47
N ALA A 39 -13.22 18.01 -1.64
CA ALA A 39 -12.09 17.21 -1.17
C ALA A 39 -12.19 16.95 0.34
N PRO A 40 -11.98 15.70 0.80
CA PRO A 40 -11.81 15.45 2.22
C PRO A 40 -10.57 16.19 2.74
N VAL A 41 -10.51 16.37 4.05
CA VAL A 41 -9.35 17.01 4.68
C VAL A 41 -8.09 16.23 4.27
N TYR A 42 -7.08 16.96 3.77
CA TYR A 42 -5.80 16.36 3.42
C TYR A 42 -5.07 15.97 4.70
N ASP A 43 -4.94 14.68 4.89
CA ASP A 43 -4.28 14.01 6.01
C ASP A 43 -3.20 13.04 5.52
N GLU A 44 -2.49 12.42 6.45
CA GLU A 44 -1.46 11.44 6.15
C GLU A 44 -2.00 10.21 5.41
N ALA A 45 -3.23 9.80 5.70
CA ALA A 45 -3.88 8.69 5.00
C ALA A 45 -4.19 9.04 3.53
N SER A 46 -4.58 10.28 3.26
CA SER A 46 -4.79 10.79 1.89
C SER A 46 -3.47 10.88 1.12
N GLU A 47 -2.41 11.32 1.78
CA GLU A 47 -1.06 11.38 1.22
C GLU A 47 -0.57 9.99 0.81
N LEU A 48 -0.68 9.00 1.69
CA LEU A 48 -0.32 7.62 1.40
C LEU A 48 -1.12 7.04 0.23
N LYS A 49 -2.43 7.32 0.15
CA LYS A 49 -3.26 6.89 -0.98
C LYS A 49 -2.82 7.48 -2.31
N ILE A 50 -2.40 8.75 -2.34
CA ILE A 50 -1.88 9.40 -3.54
C ILE A 50 -0.59 8.73 -3.99
N ILE A 51 0.33 8.48 -3.05
CA ILE A 51 1.60 7.79 -3.35
C ILE A 51 1.34 6.37 -3.84
N GLN A 52 0.48 5.59 -3.17
CA GLN A 52 0.11 4.24 -3.59
C GLN A 52 -0.50 4.20 -4.99
N LYS A 53 -1.39 5.14 -5.31
CA LYS A 53 -1.98 5.26 -6.65
C LYS A 53 -0.90 5.51 -7.71
N TYR A 54 0.11 6.32 -7.39
CA TYR A 54 1.21 6.56 -8.32
C TYR A 54 2.10 5.33 -8.47
N VAL A 55 2.38 4.60 -7.39
CA VAL A 55 3.09 3.31 -7.43
C VAL A 55 2.38 2.33 -8.36
N THR A 56 1.09 2.08 -8.15
CA THR A 56 0.30 1.17 -9.00
C THR A 56 0.37 1.57 -10.47
N LYS A 57 0.24 2.88 -10.77
CA LYS A 57 0.34 3.40 -12.13
C LYS A 57 1.72 3.11 -12.76
N MET A 58 2.80 3.25 -11.99
CA MET A 58 4.15 2.98 -12.47
C MET A 58 4.43 1.49 -12.65
N GLU A 59 3.91 0.64 -11.76
CA GLU A 59 3.99 -0.82 -11.91
C GLU A 59 3.26 -1.32 -13.14
N ASP A 60 2.08 -0.78 -13.42
CA ASP A 60 1.32 -1.13 -14.63
C ASP A 60 2.03 -0.62 -15.90
N ALA A 61 2.60 0.57 -15.87
CA ALA A 61 3.38 1.12 -16.98
C ALA A 61 4.65 0.30 -17.24
N GLU A 62 5.37 -0.10 -16.18
CA GLU A 62 6.57 -0.95 -16.28
C GLU A 62 6.24 -2.28 -16.97
N LYS A 63 5.14 -2.94 -16.57
CA LYS A 63 4.68 -4.18 -17.21
C LYS A 63 4.37 -3.98 -18.69
N GLN A 64 3.65 -2.90 -19.04
CA GLN A 64 3.28 -2.61 -20.43
C GLN A 64 4.53 -2.34 -21.28
N TYR A 65 5.49 -1.54 -20.79
CA TYR A 65 6.74 -1.28 -21.50
C TYR A 65 7.61 -2.53 -21.65
N SER A 66 7.68 -3.37 -20.62
CA SER A 66 8.37 -4.66 -20.68
C SER A 66 7.75 -5.58 -21.76
N HIS A 67 6.43 -5.68 -21.81
CA HIS A 67 5.72 -6.47 -22.84
C HIS A 67 5.90 -5.90 -24.25
N ALA A 68 6.00 -4.58 -24.39
CA ALA A 68 6.25 -3.91 -25.65
C ALA A 68 7.73 -3.94 -26.10
N GLY A 69 8.63 -4.56 -25.32
CA GLY A 69 10.07 -4.61 -25.60
C GLY A 69 10.79 -3.28 -25.39
N ARG A 70 10.13 -2.28 -24.78
CA ARG A 70 10.70 -0.95 -24.50
C ARG A 70 11.39 -0.97 -23.14
N LEU A 71 12.54 -1.67 -23.09
CA LEU A 71 13.30 -1.84 -21.84
C LEU A 71 13.85 -0.52 -21.29
N ASP A 72 14.12 0.46 -22.15
CA ASP A 72 14.49 1.83 -21.81
C ASP A 72 13.46 2.47 -20.87
N LEU A 73 12.19 2.49 -21.30
CA LEU A 73 11.08 3.07 -20.53
C LEU A 73 10.73 2.22 -19.30
N ALA A 74 10.84 0.90 -19.39
CA ALA A 74 10.64 0.02 -18.24
C ALA A 74 11.67 0.30 -17.12
N THR A 75 12.93 0.58 -17.48
CA THR A 75 13.98 0.93 -16.53
C THR A 75 13.68 2.27 -15.86
N GLU A 76 13.27 3.29 -16.62
CA GLU A 76 12.85 4.58 -16.04
C GLU A 76 11.73 4.41 -15.03
N CYS A 77 10.71 3.59 -15.34
CA CYS A 77 9.63 3.31 -14.39
C CYS A 77 10.12 2.62 -13.11
N ARG A 78 11.11 1.71 -13.20
CA ARG A 78 11.72 1.06 -12.03
C ARG A 78 12.46 2.06 -11.15
N GLU A 79 13.22 2.96 -11.73
CA GLU A 79 13.92 4.01 -10.99
C GLU A 79 12.93 4.92 -10.24
N GLU A 80 11.83 5.31 -10.89
CA GLU A 80 10.77 6.08 -10.24
C GLU A 80 10.10 5.29 -9.10
N LEU A 81 9.86 3.98 -9.29
CA LEU A 81 9.31 3.09 -8.27
C LEU A 81 10.22 2.98 -7.03
N GLU A 82 11.54 2.93 -7.22
CA GLU A 82 12.49 2.92 -6.10
C GLU A 82 12.38 4.19 -5.23
N VAL A 83 12.21 5.34 -5.87
CA VAL A 83 12.02 6.61 -5.15
C VAL A 83 10.69 6.61 -4.40
N LEU A 84 9.61 6.16 -5.06
CA LEU A 84 8.27 6.10 -4.45
C LEU A 84 8.22 5.15 -3.26
N ARG A 85 8.86 3.98 -3.35
CA ARG A 85 8.91 3.00 -2.26
C ARG A 85 9.62 3.54 -1.01
N LYS A 86 10.61 4.43 -1.16
CA LYS A 86 11.26 5.09 -0.02
C LYS A 86 10.35 6.07 0.73
N LEU A 87 9.29 6.56 0.06
CA LEU A 87 8.31 7.46 0.67
C LEU A 87 7.18 6.72 1.37
N LEU A 88 6.98 5.46 1.04
CA LEU A 88 5.98 4.62 1.72
C LEU A 88 6.58 4.06 3.01
N PRO A 89 5.78 3.90 4.07
CA PRO A 89 6.20 3.10 5.21
C PRO A 89 6.55 1.69 4.74
N GLU A 90 7.40 1.00 5.51
CA GLU A 90 7.77 -0.37 5.19
C GLU A 90 6.52 -1.21 4.88
N PRO A 91 6.55 -2.01 3.80
CA PRO A 91 5.42 -2.85 3.47
C PRO A 91 5.15 -3.80 4.64
N VAL A 92 3.90 -3.83 5.07
CA VAL A 92 3.47 -4.76 6.12
C VAL A 92 3.74 -6.18 5.64
N LYS A 93 4.47 -6.95 6.43
CA LYS A 93 4.77 -8.33 6.10
C LYS A 93 3.49 -9.17 6.17
N GLU A 94 3.35 -10.12 5.27
CA GLU A 94 2.22 -11.05 5.28
C GLU A 94 2.12 -11.81 6.61
N SER A 95 3.29 -12.12 7.24
CA SER A 95 3.34 -12.69 8.59
C SER A 95 2.59 -11.85 9.62
N ASP A 96 2.82 -10.53 9.62
CA ASP A 96 2.22 -9.64 10.62
C ASP A 96 0.70 -9.56 10.43
N ILE A 97 0.25 -9.63 9.17
CA ILE A 97 -1.18 -9.70 8.84
C ILE A 97 -1.76 -11.04 9.29
N CYS A 98 -1.07 -12.16 9.05
CA CYS A 98 -1.47 -13.49 9.51
C CYS A 98 -1.58 -13.54 11.03
N ASP A 99 -0.55 -13.06 11.75
CA ASP A 99 -0.52 -13.05 13.21
C ASP A 99 -1.67 -12.22 13.79
N PHE A 100 -1.96 -11.06 13.18
CA PHE A 100 -3.08 -10.23 13.58
C PHE A 100 -4.44 -10.94 13.34
N VAL A 101 -4.62 -11.54 12.16
CA VAL A 101 -5.86 -12.23 11.81
C VAL A 101 -6.09 -13.43 12.74
N GLN A 102 -5.04 -14.17 13.06
CA GLN A 102 -5.11 -15.30 14.00
C GLN A 102 -5.42 -14.82 15.42
N GLY A 103 -4.71 -13.81 15.93
CA GLY A 103 -4.96 -13.21 17.23
C GLY A 103 -6.41 -12.69 17.36
N TYR A 104 -6.87 -11.99 16.33
CA TYR A 104 -8.24 -11.46 16.26
C TYR A 104 -9.31 -12.58 16.32
N ALA A 105 -9.04 -13.72 15.69
CA ALA A 105 -9.93 -14.86 15.71
C ALA A 105 -9.89 -15.63 17.05
N ILE A 106 -8.70 -15.74 17.66
CA ILE A 106 -8.55 -16.33 19.01
C ILE A 106 -9.32 -15.51 20.04
N ASP A 107 -9.22 -14.18 20.03
CA ASP A 107 -9.92 -13.29 20.95
C ASP A 107 -11.46 -13.45 20.86
N ARG A 108 -11.96 -13.89 19.70
CA ARG A 108 -13.38 -14.17 19.46
C ARG A 108 -13.77 -15.64 19.65
N ASN A 109 -12.82 -16.45 20.11
CA ASN A 109 -13.02 -17.89 20.30
C ASN A 109 -13.43 -18.63 19.00
N TRP A 110 -12.92 -18.16 17.84
CA TRP A 110 -13.07 -18.82 16.55
C TRP A 110 -11.93 -19.81 16.31
N VAL A 111 -11.78 -20.74 17.22
CA VAL A 111 -10.72 -21.76 17.20
C VAL A 111 -11.37 -23.11 16.98
N GLY A 112 -10.88 -23.89 16.03
CA GLY A 112 -11.29 -25.27 15.82
C GLY A 112 -10.88 -26.14 17.01
N THR A 113 -11.73 -27.07 17.42
CA THR A 113 -11.52 -27.94 18.59
C THR A 113 -10.76 -29.22 18.27
N ASP A 114 -10.09 -29.30 17.12
CA ASP A 114 -9.39 -30.51 16.71
C ASP A 114 -8.01 -30.57 17.38
N ASP A 115 -7.75 -31.72 18.00
CA ASP A 115 -6.70 -32.02 18.98
C ASP A 115 -5.24 -31.90 18.48
N VAL A 116 -4.95 -31.40 17.27
CA VAL A 116 -3.60 -31.46 16.67
C VAL A 116 -3.03 -30.11 16.26
N SER A 117 -3.82 -29.06 16.11
CA SER A 117 -3.30 -27.70 15.88
C SER A 117 -4.38 -26.65 16.13
N THR A 118 -4.02 -25.57 16.78
CA THR A 118 -4.86 -24.40 17.00
C THR A 118 -5.19 -23.74 15.63
N ARG A 119 -6.03 -24.41 14.85
CA ARG A 119 -6.45 -23.87 13.56
C ARG A 119 -7.57 -22.86 13.80
N VAL A 120 -7.31 -21.65 13.39
CA VAL A 120 -8.31 -20.59 13.41
C VAL A 120 -9.35 -20.87 12.32
N MET A 121 -10.64 -20.77 12.67
CA MET A 121 -11.76 -20.97 11.76
C MET A 121 -12.68 -19.76 11.80
N ILE A 122 -12.46 -18.81 10.89
CA ILE A 122 -13.27 -17.59 10.83
C ILE A 122 -14.63 -17.91 10.18
N PRO A 123 -15.77 -17.61 10.84
CA PRO A 123 -17.07 -17.80 10.22
C PRO A 123 -17.22 -16.94 8.96
N LYS A 124 -17.72 -17.51 7.87
CA LYS A 124 -17.91 -16.81 6.59
C LYS A 124 -18.65 -15.48 6.70
N LYS A 125 -19.65 -15.43 7.61
CA LYS A 125 -20.41 -14.19 7.90
C LYS A 125 -19.56 -13.08 8.52
N SER A 126 -18.46 -13.42 9.19
CA SER A 126 -17.56 -12.47 9.87
C SER A 126 -16.36 -12.04 9.01
N MET A 127 -16.21 -12.59 7.81
CA MET A 127 -15.13 -12.25 6.87
C MET A 127 -14.98 -10.73 6.67
N GLY A 128 -16.09 -10.03 6.45
CA GLY A 128 -16.07 -8.58 6.22
C GLY A 128 -15.62 -7.78 7.45
N GLU A 129 -15.96 -8.25 8.65
CA GLU A 129 -15.53 -7.65 9.92
C GLU A 129 -14.01 -7.78 10.10
N VAL A 130 -13.48 -8.98 9.87
CA VAL A 130 -12.03 -9.26 9.98
C VAL A 130 -11.25 -8.43 8.97
N ILE A 131 -11.67 -8.38 7.70
CA ILE A 131 -11.05 -7.55 6.67
C ILE A 131 -11.05 -6.08 7.06
N LYS A 132 -12.15 -5.57 7.62
CA LYS A 132 -12.25 -4.17 8.07
C LYS A 132 -11.32 -3.89 9.24
N ALA A 133 -11.27 -4.78 10.24
CA ALA A 133 -10.37 -4.65 11.38
C ALA A 133 -8.90 -4.68 10.95
N THR A 134 -8.53 -5.63 10.07
CA THR A 134 -7.16 -5.74 9.53
C THR A 134 -6.76 -4.50 8.73
N LYS A 135 -7.66 -3.94 7.90
CA LYS A 135 -7.40 -2.68 7.19
C LYS A 135 -7.25 -1.47 8.10
N SER A 136 -7.96 -1.45 9.23
CA SER A 136 -7.81 -0.39 10.22
C SER A 136 -6.47 -0.46 10.94
N GLN A 137 -5.99 -1.66 11.21
CA GLN A 137 -4.67 -1.89 11.84
C GLN A 137 -3.52 -1.66 10.85
N PHE A 138 -3.69 -2.09 9.60
CA PHE A 138 -2.69 -2.00 8.55
C PHE A 138 -3.24 -1.22 7.34
N PRO A 139 -3.34 0.10 7.41
CA PRO A 139 -3.93 0.93 6.35
C PRO A 139 -3.12 0.90 5.04
N THR A 140 -1.83 0.53 5.12
CA THR A 140 -0.92 0.43 3.97
C THR A 140 -0.88 -0.96 3.32
N ALA A 141 -1.48 -1.98 3.95
CA ALA A 141 -1.50 -3.33 3.42
C ALA A 141 -2.43 -3.46 2.19
N ASP A 142 -2.00 -4.27 1.22
CA ASP A 142 -2.82 -4.55 0.03
C ASP A 142 -4.09 -5.30 0.44
N GLY A 143 -5.24 -4.76 0.02
CA GLY A 143 -6.54 -5.35 0.29
C GLY A 143 -6.73 -6.76 -0.31
N LYS A 144 -5.98 -7.10 -1.37
CA LYS A 144 -5.97 -8.46 -1.95
C LYS A 144 -5.29 -9.44 -1.02
N ILE A 145 -4.10 -9.11 -0.51
CA ILE A 145 -3.33 -9.93 0.43
C ILE A 145 -4.16 -10.17 1.70
N ILE A 146 -4.75 -9.12 2.27
CA ILE A 146 -5.65 -9.24 3.44
C ILE A 146 -6.80 -10.21 3.13
N SER A 147 -7.45 -10.05 1.98
CA SER A 147 -8.58 -10.90 1.58
C SER A 147 -8.19 -12.36 1.38
N GLU A 148 -7.00 -12.62 0.83
CA GLU A 148 -6.45 -13.97 0.63
C GLU A 148 -6.12 -14.62 1.98
N ILE A 149 -5.43 -13.92 2.87
CA ILE A 149 -5.10 -14.41 4.22
C ILE A 149 -6.36 -14.75 5.00
N VAL A 150 -7.37 -13.87 4.98
CA VAL A 150 -8.64 -14.11 5.67
C VAL A 150 -9.37 -15.33 5.06
N LYS A 151 -9.36 -15.50 3.73
CA LYS A 151 -9.96 -16.65 3.04
C LYS A 151 -9.29 -17.97 3.40
N LEU A 152 -7.97 -17.99 3.58
CA LEU A 152 -7.23 -19.20 3.98
C LEU A 152 -7.59 -19.65 5.40
N ASN A 153 -8.17 -18.77 6.22
CA ASN A 153 -8.60 -19.04 7.60
C ASN A 153 -10.14 -19.12 7.73
N LEU A 154 -10.88 -19.23 6.63
CA LEU A 154 -12.33 -19.44 6.67
C LEU A 154 -12.69 -20.90 6.99
N GLU A 155 -13.83 -21.08 7.64
CA GLU A 155 -14.50 -22.33 7.91
C GLU A 155 -14.93 -23.06 6.62
#